data_af0593586827d4ba29cc1bb6ed796161
#
_entry.id   af0593586827d4ba29cc1bb6ed796161
#
_cell.length_a   1.000
_cell.length_b   1.000
_cell.length_c   1.000
_cell.angle_alpha   90.00
_cell.angle_beta   90.00
_cell.angle_gamma   90.00
#
_symmetry.space_group_name_H-M   'P 1'
#
loop_
_entity.id
_entity.type
_entity.pdbx_description
1 polymer ?
#
loop_
_entity_poly.entity_id
_entity_poly.type
_entity_poly.pdbx_seq_one_letter_code
_entity_poly.pdbx_strand_id
1 'polypeptide(L)'
;DVYKRQTSDKSELADRIAQATGARVIMDTFIPRLQRGAGRAELLRLPYFGEQAAEVLEGTRHIILCSSQPPVTFFAYPDKPNWLTPEGCALHTLVERDQDVVGALGALAEKVGADGVEANLVTLERPELPKGELNPMSIGASLANQFPEDAIVVDEGGTCGGGATMLTRTCPPHDWLMLTGGSIGYGMPCATGAAVASPDRRVICLQADGGGMYTVQALWTQARERLDVTTIIFANQKYSILQIEFGRVGAHNPGPKAMSMLDLGNPELNWVSLAEGMGVPAWRVKTAEEFNKALAESLRTPGPTL
;
A
#
# COMPACT_ATOMS: atom_id res chain seq x y z
N ASP A 1 -11.84 4.84 8.69
CA ASP A 1 -12.77 5.39 7.73
C ASP A 1 -13.53 4.26 7.04
N VAL A 2 -14.77 4.04 7.45
CA VAL A 2 -15.64 2.94 6.99
C VAL A 2 -15.93 3.03 5.50
N TYR A 3 -15.85 4.22 4.93
CA TYR A 3 -16.34 4.53 3.59
C TYR A 3 -15.44 4.07 2.45
N LYS A 4 -14.14 3.93 2.72
CA LYS A 4 -13.15 3.61 1.67
C LYS A 4 -12.63 2.18 1.72
N ARG A 5 -13.29 1.27 2.42
CA ARG A 5 -12.89 -0.13 2.49
C ARG A 5 -13.25 -0.84 1.18
N GLN A 6 -12.25 -1.36 0.50
CA GLN A 6 -12.45 -2.28 -0.62
C GLN A 6 -12.47 -3.71 -0.09
N THR A 7 -13.67 -4.24 0.12
CA THR A 7 -13.86 -5.65 0.47
C THR A 7 -14.03 -6.48 -0.80
N SER A 8 -13.80 -7.80 -0.70
CA SER A 8 -13.92 -8.73 -1.82
C SER A 8 -15.25 -8.58 -2.57
N ASP A 9 -16.36 -8.52 -1.85
CA ASP A 9 -17.70 -8.45 -2.43
C ASP A 9 -17.87 -7.20 -3.32
N LYS A 10 -17.36 -6.06 -2.89
CA LYS A 10 -17.39 -4.81 -3.67
C LYS A 10 -16.53 -4.89 -4.91
N SER A 11 -15.32 -5.44 -4.77
CA SER A 11 -14.38 -5.57 -5.87
C SER A 11 -14.89 -6.56 -6.92
N GLU A 12 -15.47 -7.68 -6.50
CA GLU A 12 -16.04 -8.67 -7.39
C GLU A 12 -17.27 -8.14 -8.15
N LEU A 13 -18.20 -7.47 -7.46
CA LEU A 13 -19.35 -6.81 -8.11
C LEU A 13 -18.89 -5.76 -9.13
N ALA A 14 -17.91 -4.93 -8.76
CA ALA A 14 -17.39 -3.91 -9.66
C ALA A 14 -16.70 -4.52 -10.89
N ASP A 15 -15.93 -5.60 -10.71
CA ASP A 15 -15.29 -6.30 -11.83
C ASP A 15 -16.33 -6.96 -12.75
N ARG A 16 -17.36 -7.62 -12.22
CA ARG A 16 -18.47 -8.19 -13.00
C ARG A 16 -19.19 -7.14 -13.84
N ILE A 17 -19.43 -5.96 -13.27
CA ILE A 17 -20.01 -4.82 -13.99
C ILE A 17 -19.07 -4.38 -15.11
N ALA A 18 -17.75 -4.31 -14.83
CA ALA A 18 -16.74 -3.97 -15.83
C ALA A 18 -16.74 -4.97 -17.00
N GLN A 19 -16.74 -6.26 -16.71
CA GLN A 19 -16.80 -7.33 -17.73
C GLN A 19 -18.05 -7.23 -18.59
N ALA A 20 -19.21 -6.97 -17.98
CA ALA A 20 -20.48 -6.86 -18.71
C ALA A 20 -20.59 -5.61 -19.59
N THR A 21 -19.97 -4.51 -19.18
CA THR A 21 -20.16 -3.18 -19.82
C THR A 21 -18.98 -2.67 -20.59
N GLY A 22 -17.78 -3.26 -20.41
CA GLY A 22 -16.52 -2.73 -20.92
C GLY A 22 -16.02 -1.50 -20.17
N ALA A 23 -16.60 -1.18 -18.99
CA ALA A 23 -16.13 -0.10 -18.13
C ALA A 23 -14.80 -0.46 -17.47
N ARG A 24 -13.99 0.55 -17.12
CA ARG A 24 -12.80 0.37 -16.31
C ARG A 24 -13.15 0.64 -14.85
N VAL A 25 -12.71 -0.22 -13.95
CA VAL A 25 -12.84 0.02 -12.50
C VAL A 25 -11.52 0.52 -11.95
N ILE A 26 -11.58 1.68 -11.30
CA ILE A 26 -10.41 2.38 -10.77
C ILE A 26 -10.64 2.66 -9.29
N MET A 27 -9.68 2.27 -8.46
CA MET A 27 -9.67 2.58 -7.03
C MET A 27 -9.00 3.92 -6.77
N ASP A 28 -9.37 4.57 -5.67
CA ASP A 28 -8.65 5.75 -5.16
C ASP A 28 -7.17 5.43 -4.90
N THR A 29 -6.30 6.44 -5.02
CA THR A 29 -4.86 6.31 -4.77
C THR A 29 -4.55 5.80 -3.36
N PHE A 30 -5.28 6.27 -2.35
CA PHE A 30 -5.14 5.89 -0.95
C PHE A 30 -6.44 5.30 -0.41
N ILE A 31 -6.42 4.00 -0.15
CA ILE A 31 -7.53 3.25 0.40
C ILE A 31 -7.16 2.76 1.80
N PRO A 32 -7.97 3.02 2.85
CA PRO A 32 -7.64 2.60 4.21
C PRO A 32 -7.43 1.09 4.34
N ARG A 33 -8.22 0.30 3.62
CA ARG A 33 -8.16 -1.16 3.63
C ARG A 33 -8.58 -1.72 2.27
N LEU A 34 -7.74 -2.57 1.72
CA LEU A 34 -7.97 -3.34 0.51
C LEU A 34 -7.87 -4.83 0.82
N GLN A 35 -8.88 -5.62 0.44
CA GLN A 35 -8.78 -7.07 0.40
C GLN A 35 -8.29 -7.49 -0.98
N ARG A 36 -7.14 -8.16 -1.05
CA ARG A 36 -6.48 -8.54 -2.31
C ARG A 36 -5.85 -9.94 -2.21
N GLY A 37 -5.25 -10.39 -3.29
CA GLY A 37 -4.61 -11.69 -3.39
C GLY A 37 -5.43 -12.68 -4.21
N ALA A 38 -5.01 -13.94 -4.20
CA ALA A 38 -5.65 -15.03 -4.94
C ALA A 38 -7.13 -15.17 -4.57
N GLY A 39 -7.98 -15.44 -5.56
CA GLY A 39 -9.42 -15.50 -5.38
C GLY A 39 -10.11 -14.16 -5.14
N ARG A 40 -9.43 -13.04 -5.38
CA ARG A 40 -9.98 -11.68 -5.31
C ARG A 40 -9.89 -11.00 -6.67
N ALA A 41 -10.84 -10.10 -6.97
CA ALA A 41 -10.75 -9.27 -8.16
C ALA A 41 -9.66 -8.21 -7.98
N GLU A 42 -8.78 -8.07 -8.98
CA GLU A 42 -7.75 -7.03 -8.99
C GLU A 42 -8.29 -5.79 -9.70
N LEU A 43 -8.30 -4.66 -9.00
CA LEU A 43 -8.73 -3.39 -9.53
C LEU A 43 -7.53 -2.45 -9.76
N LEU A 44 -7.61 -1.64 -10.81
CA LEU A 44 -6.60 -0.63 -11.10
C LEU A 44 -6.61 0.45 -10.03
N ARG A 45 -5.46 0.71 -9.43
CA ARG A 45 -5.29 1.83 -8.49
C ARG A 45 -4.90 3.09 -9.25
N LEU A 46 -5.56 4.21 -8.97
CA LEU A 46 -5.20 5.51 -9.55
C LEU A 46 -3.77 5.88 -9.13
N PRO A 47 -2.87 6.21 -10.08
CA PRO A 47 -1.50 6.58 -9.76
C PRO A 47 -1.40 7.79 -8.83
N TYR A 48 -0.31 7.85 -8.05
CA TYR A 48 -0.04 8.94 -7.12
C TYR A 48 0.30 10.26 -7.85
N PHE A 49 1.10 10.19 -8.92
CA PHE A 49 1.47 11.37 -9.69
C PHE A 49 0.35 11.78 -10.64
N GLY A 50 -0.01 13.08 -10.58
CA GLY A 50 -1.17 13.62 -11.29
C GLY A 50 -1.11 13.42 -12.81
N GLU A 51 0.08 13.53 -13.42
CA GLU A 51 0.26 13.30 -14.85
C GLU A 51 -0.06 11.85 -15.26
N GLN A 52 0.40 10.87 -14.47
CA GLN A 52 0.10 9.46 -14.70
C GLN A 52 -1.38 9.16 -14.46
N ALA A 53 -1.98 9.80 -13.45
CA ALA A 53 -3.40 9.67 -13.18
C ALA A 53 -4.24 10.29 -14.32
N ALA A 54 -3.81 11.42 -14.88
CA ALA A 54 -4.45 12.04 -16.03
C ALA A 54 -4.39 11.15 -17.27
N GLU A 55 -3.24 10.50 -17.55
CA GLU A 55 -3.09 9.51 -18.64
C GLU A 55 -4.05 8.33 -18.46
N VAL A 56 -4.20 7.82 -17.23
CA VAL A 56 -5.15 6.74 -16.95
C VAL A 56 -6.59 7.17 -17.22
N LEU A 57 -6.93 8.42 -16.98
CA LEU A 57 -8.29 8.95 -17.15
C LEU A 57 -8.54 9.54 -18.55
N GLU A 58 -7.52 9.63 -19.40
CA GLU A 58 -7.64 10.22 -20.74
C GLU A 58 -8.74 9.51 -21.57
N GLY A 59 -9.49 10.30 -22.33
CA GLY A 59 -10.58 9.82 -23.17
C GLY A 59 -11.82 9.33 -22.43
N THR A 60 -11.86 9.40 -21.09
CA THR A 60 -13.03 9.03 -20.30
C THR A 60 -14.13 10.06 -20.47
N ARG A 61 -15.31 9.62 -20.90
CA ARG A 61 -16.50 10.45 -21.11
C ARG A 61 -17.46 10.48 -19.92
N HIS A 62 -17.44 9.45 -19.11
CA HIS A 62 -18.29 9.30 -17.93
C HIS A 62 -17.49 8.71 -16.79
N ILE A 63 -17.55 9.31 -15.61
CA ILE A 63 -17.02 8.75 -14.35
C ILE A 63 -18.19 8.51 -13.41
N ILE A 64 -18.30 7.28 -12.94
CA ILE A 64 -19.30 6.87 -11.97
C ILE A 64 -18.62 6.76 -10.60
N LEU A 65 -18.95 7.66 -9.69
CA LEU A 65 -18.43 7.73 -8.34
C LEU A 65 -19.19 6.75 -7.44
N CYS A 66 -18.45 5.86 -6.81
CA CYS A 66 -18.98 4.86 -5.89
C CYS A 66 -18.36 5.07 -4.50
N SER A 67 -19.03 5.85 -3.66
CA SER A 67 -18.51 6.27 -2.34
C SER A 67 -17.14 6.98 -2.41
N SER A 68 -16.84 7.60 -3.53
CA SER A 68 -15.56 8.25 -3.86
C SER A 68 -15.79 9.72 -4.22
N GLN A 69 -14.73 10.51 -4.18
CA GLN A 69 -14.74 11.90 -4.65
C GLN A 69 -14.26 11.97 -6.10
N PRO A 70 -14.60 13.02 -6.84
CA PRO A 70 -13.96 13.29 -8.13
C PRO A 70 -12.43 13.24 -8.01
N PRO A 71 -11.73 12.67 -9.01
CA PRO A 71 -10.29 12.50 -8.94
C PRO A 71 -9.57 13.84 -8.95
N VAL A 72 -8.68 14.02 -7.97
CA VAL A 72 -7.81 15.19 -7.81
C VAL A 72 -6.37 14.73 -7.52
N THR A 73 -5.40 15.57 -7.79
CA THR A 73 -4.01 15.29 -7.38
C THR A 73 -3.86 15.36 -5.88
N PHE A 74 -2.92 14.59 -5.34
CA PHE A 74 -2.63 14.61 -3.90
C PHE A 74 -2.01 15.95 -3.47
N PHE A 75 -1.07 16.47 -4.28
CA PHE A 75 -0.49 17.80 -4.12
C PHE A 75 -0.74 18.67 -5.36
N ALA A 76 -0.84 19.97 -5.14
CA ALA A 76 -0.86 20.96 -6.20
C ALA A 76 0.58 21.26 -6.67
N TYR A 77 0.81 21.22 -7.97
CA TYR A 77 2.10 21.57 -8.57
C TYR A 77 1.95 22.77 -9.50
N PRO A 78 2.99 23.62 -9.62
CA PRO A 78 2.99 24.69 -10.63
C PRO A 78 2.76 24.12 -12.03
N ASP A 79 1.96 24.81 -12.80
CA ASP A 79 1.68 24.51 -14.22
C ASP A 79 1.12 23.10 -14.52
N LYS A 80 0.55 22.43 -13.49
CA LYS A 80 -0.11 21.14 -13.63
C LYS A 80 -1.57 21.19 -13.15
N PRO A 81 -2.47 20.45 -13.81
CA PRO A 81 -3.86 20.40 -13.39
C PRO A 81 -3.99 19.70 -12.03
N ASN A 82 -4.78 20.27 -11.13
CA ASN A 82 -5.12 19.64 -9.84
C ASN A 82 -6.37 18.79 -9.95
N TRP A 83 -7.27 19.17 -10.85
CA TRP A 83 -8.50 18.46 -11.17
C TRP A 83 -8.23 17.48 -12.30
N LEU A 84 -8.45 16.19 -12.06
CA LEU A 84 -8.07 15.12 -12.98
C LEU A 84 -9.23 14.61 -13.83
N THR A 85 -10.46 15.09 -13.57
CA THR A 85 -11.61 14.77 -14.44
C THR A 85 -11.36 15.38 -15.82
N PRO A 86 -11.35 14.59 -16.90
CA PRO A 86 -11.15 15.12 -18.25
C PRO A 86 -12.18 16.18 -18.63
N GLU A 87 -11.79 17.12 -19.49
CA GLU A 87 -12.72 18.13 -20.00
C GLU A 87 -13.89 17.47 -20.75
N GLY A 88 -15.11 17.92 -20.47
CA GLY A 88 -16.33 17.34 -21.04
C GLY A 88 -16.75 15.99 -20.45
N CYS A 89 -16.01 15.44 -19.50
CA CYS A 89 -16.39 14.21 -18.81
C CYS A 89 -17.56 14.46 -17.83
N ALA A 90 -18.62 13.68 -17.94
CA ALA A 90 -19.74 13.74 -17.03
C ALA A 90 -19.47 12.94 -15.75
N LEU A 91 -19.73 13.55 -14.59
CA LEU A 91 -19.64 12.90 -13.29
C LEU A 91 -21.02 12.41 -12.84
N HIS A 92 -21.09 11.16 -12.39
CA HIS A 92 -22.29 10.53 -11.86
C HIS A 92 -21.99 9.95 -10.49
N THR A 93 -22.81 10.22 -9.49
CA THR A 93 -22.72 9.57 -8.18
C THR A 93 -23.71 8.40 -8.14
N LEU A 94 -23.19 7.18 -8.08
CA LEU A 94 -23.99 5.98 -7.91
C LEU A 94 -24.43 5.83 -6.45
N VAL A 95 -23.50 6.09 -5.54
CA VAL A 95 -23.72 5.91 -4.10
C VAL A 95 -22.81 6.86 -3.31
N GLU A 96 -23.40 7.54 -2.33
CA GLU A 96 -22.69 8.44 -1.42
C GLU A 96 -21.94 7.66 -0.32
N ARG A 97 -21.14 8.38 0.47
CA ARG A 97 -20.23 7.77 1.47
C ARG A 97 -20.93 7.04 2.60
N ASP A 98 -22.12 7.46 2.95
CA ASP A 98 -22.95 6.96 4.06
C ASP A 98 -24.03 5.95 3.61
N GLN A 99 -24.06 5.63 2.32
CA GLN A 99 -25.03 4.71 1.73
C GLN A 99 -24.46 3.30 1.55
N ASP A 100 -25.34 2.33 1.27
CA ASP A 100 -24.99 0.93 1.02
C ASP A 100 -24.36 0.73 -0.36
N VAL A 101 -23.03 0.66 -0.38
CA VAL A 101 -22.24 0.45 -1.59
C VAL A 101 -22.49 -0.93 -2.21
N VAL A 102 -22.65 -1.99 -1.38
CA VAL A 102 -22.84 -3.36 -1.88
C VAL A 102 -24.21 -3.47 -2.54
N GLY A 103 -25.27 -2.95 -1.89
CA GLY A 103 -26.60 -2.92 -2.44
C GLY A 103 -26.69 -2.10 -3.74
N ALA A 104 -26.02 -0.94 -3.80
CA ALA A 104 -25.99 -0.10 -5.00
C ALA A 104 -25.27 -0.78 -6.19
N LEU A 105 -24.12 -1.41 -5.93
CA LEU A 105 -23.40 -2.18 -6.96
C LEU A 105 -24.20 -3.42 -7.39
N GLY A 106 -24.84 -4.11 -6.46
CA GLY A 106 -25.72 -5.25 -6.78
C GLY A 106 -26.89 -4.85 -7.69
N ALA A 107 -27.60 -3.76 -7.36
CA ALA A 107 -28.68 -3.24 -8.19
C ALA A 107 -28.19 -2.77 -9.57
N LEU A 108 -26.98 -2.21 -9.66
CA LEU A 108 -26.37 -1.86 -10.93
C LEU A 108 -26.00 -3.12 -11.73
N ALA A 109 -25.42 -4.14 -11.09
CA ALA A 109 -25.06 -5.41 -11.74
C ALA A 109 -26.29 -6.08 -12.37
N GLU A 110 -27.40 -6.16 -11.65
CA GLU A 110 -28.69 -6.65 -12.17
C GLU A 110 -29.13 -5.86 -13.39
N LYS A 111 -29.10 -4.53 -13.28
CA LYS A 111 -29.59 -3.62 -14.34
C LYS A 111 -28.77 -3.66 -15.62
N VAL A 112 -27.47 -3.95 -15.54
CA VAL A 112 -26.57 -4.07 -16.72
C VAL A 112 -26.38 -5.53 -17.16
N GLY A 113 -27.08 -6.48 -16.55
CA GLY A 113 -26.99 -7.91 -16.91
C GLY A 113 -25.70 -8.58 -16.47
N ALA A 114 -25.07 -8.10 -15.39
CA ALA A 114 -23.82 -8.64 -14.86
C ALA A 114 -24.00 -9.80 -13.87
N ASP A 115 -25.24 -10.19 -13.53
CA ASP A 115 -25.52 -11.24 -12.53
C ASP A 115 -24.96 -12.63 -12.90
N GLY A 116 -24.94 -12.93 -14.20
CA GLY A 116 -24.38 -14.19 -14.73
C GLY A 116 -22.91 -14.12 -15.15
N VAL A 117 -22.25 -12.97 -14.95
CA VAL A 117 -20.86 -12.75 -15.34
C VAL A 117 -19.95 -13.17 -14.18
N GLU A 118 -18.95 -14.00 -14.48
CA GLU A 118 -17.92 -14.35 -13.50
C GLU A 118 -16.90 -13.22 -13.36
N ALA A 119 -16.50 -12.93 -12.12
CA ALA A 119 -15.42 -11.96 -11.85
C ALA A 119 -14.06 -12.54 -12.29
N ASN A 120 -13.19 -11.67 -12.77
CA ASN A 120 -11.81 -12.03 -13.09
C ASN A 120 -10.98 -12.08 -11.80
N LEU A 121 -10.83 -13.28 -11.25
CA LEU A 121 -10.15 -13.50 -9.98
C LEU A 121 -8.67 -13.78 -10.18
N VAL A 122 -7.85 -13.18 -9.34
CA VAL A 122 -6.40 -13.41 -9.32
C VAL A 122 -6.08 -14.87 -9.00
N THR A 123 -5.19 -15.46 -9.77
CA THR A 123 -4.65 -16.82 -9.51
C THR A 123 -3.48 -16.73 -8.54
N LEU A 124 -3.36 -17.72 -7.64
CA LEU A 124 -2.24 -17.83 -6.73
C LEU A 124 -0.94 -18.10 -7.49
N GLU A 125 0.02 -17.21 -7.31
CA GLU A 125 1.36 -17.37 -7.85
C GLU A 125 2.40 -16.95 -6.78
N ARG A 126 3.48 -17.72 -6.69
CA ARG A 126 4.63 -17.41 -5.83
C ARG A 126 5.88 -17.33 -6.69
N PRO A 127 6.58 -16.19 -6.75
CA PRO A 127 7.85 -16.09 -7.46
C PRO A 127 8.92 -16.97 -6.78
N GLU A 128 9.98 -17.28 -7.50
CA GLU A 128 11.15 -17.91 -6.90
C GLU A 128 11.85 -16.96 -5.91
N LEU A 129 12.55 -17.54 -4.91
CA LEU A 129 13.36 -16.77 -3.99
C LEU A 129 14.49 -16.05 -4.74
N PRO A 130 14.59 -14.73 -4.62
CA PRO A 130 15.62 -13.96 -5.30
C PRO A 130 17.00 -14.20 -4.70
N LYS A 131 18.04 -13.88 -5.49
CA LYS A 131 19.45 -13.94 -5.10
C LYS A 131 20.16 -12.64 -5.48
N GLY A 132 21.27 -12.37 -4.83
CA GLY A 132 22.16 -11.25 -5.14
C GLY A 132 21.74 -9.95 -4.47
N GLU A 133 21.59 -8.88 -5.24
CA GLU A 133 21.36 -7.54 -4.74
C GLU A 133 20.01 -7.40 -4.02
N LEU A 134 20.06 -6.74 -2.84
CA LEU A 134 18.86 -6.36 -2.11
C LEU A 134 18.35 -5.02 -2.64
N ASN A 135 17.18 -5.07 -3.27
CA ASN A 135 16.49 -3.91 -3.81
C ASN A 135 14.96 -4.07 -3.63
N PRO A 136 14.14 -3.04 -3.91
CA PRO A 136 12.69 -3.13 -3.72
C PRO A 136 12.03 -4.33 -4.39
N MET A 137 12.50 -4.74 -5.57
CA MET A 137 11.93 -5.88 -6.30
C MET A 137 12.33 -7.21 -5.67
N SER A 138 13.60 -7.40 -5.26
CA SER A 138 14.03 -8.62 -4.57
C SER A 138 13.37 -8.76 -3.19
N ILE A 139 13.18 -7.65 -2.45
CA ILE A 139 12.41 -7.65 -1.19
C ILE A 139 10.97 -8.10 -1.46
N GLY A 140 10.32 -7.53 -2.48
CA GLY A 140 8.96 -7.90 -2.88
C GLY A 140 8.84 -9.38 -3.28
N ALA A 141 9.80 -9.90 -4.04
CA ALA A 141 9.82 -11.31 -4.45
C ALA A 141 10.02 -12.26 -3.26
N SER A 142 10.93 -11.92 -2.34
CA SER A 142 11.12 -12.69 -1.10
C SER A 142 9.86 -12.74 -0.25
N LEU A 143 9.21 -11.58 -0.10
CA LEU A 143 7.96 -11.47 0.64
C LEU A 143 6.85 -12.28 -0.02
N ALA A 144 6.71 -12.18 -1.35
CA ALA A 144 5.68 -12.90 -2.10
C ALA A 144 5.89 -14.43 -2.06
N ASN A 145 7.15 -14.90 -2.14
CA ASN A 145 7.45 -16.33 -2.02
C ASN A 145 7.04 -16.89 -0.65
N GLN A 146 7.34 -16.17 0.43
CA GLN A 146 7.16 -16.61 1.82
C GLN A 146 5.87 -16.08 2.46
N PHE A 147 4.98 -15.52 1.68
CA PHE A 147 3.80 -14.79 2.17
C PHE A 147 2.88 -15.70 2.99
N PRO A 148 2.54 -15.33 4.24
CA PRO A 148 1.65 -16.12 5.08
C PRO A 148 0.20 -16.09 4.57
N GLU A 149 -0.53 -17.16 4.86
CA GLU A 149 -1.98 -17.18 4.67
C GLU A 149 -2.65 -16.13 5.56
N ASP A 150 -3.69 -15.50 5.05
CA ASP A 150 -4.54 -14.54 5.75
C ASP A 150 -3.79 -13.40 6.47
N ALA A 151 -2.63 -12.99 5.97
CA ALA A 151 -1.83 -11.93 6.58
C ALA A 151 -2.53 -10.56 6.51
N ILE A 152 -2.10 -9.66 7.38
CA ILE A 152 -2.44 -8.23 7.29
C ILE A 152 -1.16 -7.47 6.97
N VAL A 153 -1.12 -6.77 5.85
CA VAL A 153 -0.01 -5.88 5.49
C VAL A 153 -0.37 -4.45 5.85
N VAL A 154 0.53 -3.77 6.53
CA VAL A 154 0.46 -2.32 6.78
C VAL A 154 1.56 -1.66 5.98
N ASP A 155 1.17 -0.82 5.01
CA ASP A 155 2.09 -0.26 4.02
C ASP A 155 2.37 1.22 4.26
N GLU A 156 3.56 1.48 4.76
CA GLU A 156 4.24 2.78 4.77
C GLU A 156 5.67 2.63 4.20
N GLY A 157 5.86 1.73 3.23
CA GLY A 157 7.16 1.51 2.58
C GLY A 157 7.66 2.68 1.71
N GLY A 158 6.80 3.65 1.46
CA GLY A 158 7.14 4.86 0.71
C GLY A 158 7.66 4.54 -0.69
N THR A 159 8.74 5.22 -1.10
CA THR A 159 9.37 5.02 -2.42
C THR A 159 9.97 3.63 -2.62
N CYS A 160 10.20 2.87 -1.55
CA CYS A 160 10.77 1.51 -1.60
C CYS A 160 9.71 0.40 -1.53
N GLY A 161 8.46 0.71 -1.19
CA GLY A 161 7.39 -0.28 -1.02
C GLY A 161 6.83 -0.87 -2.32
N GLY A 162 7.11 -0.25 -3.48
CA GLY A 162 6.50 -0.60 -4.75
C GLY A 162 6.69 -2.07 -5.18
N GLY A 163 7.86 -2.65 -4.93
CA GLY A 163 8.13 -4.06 -5.23
C GLY A 163 7.23 -5.01 -4.42
N ALA A 164 7.06 -4.74 -3.13
CA ALA A 164 6.15 -5.50 -2.27
C ALA A 164 4.70 -5.37 -2.76
N THR A 165 4.24 -4.14 -3.02
CA THR A 165 2.87 -3.90 -3.53
C THR A 165 2.60 -4.66 -4.81
N MET A 166 3.56 -4.67 -5.76
CA MET A 166 3.40 -5.31 -7.06
C MET A 166 3.44 -6.84 -6.99
N LEU A 167 4.42 -7.40 -6.27
CA LEU A 167 4.67 -8.83 -6.31
C LEU A 167 3.81 -9.65 -5.34
N THR A 168 3.20 -9.02 -4.33
CA THR A 168 2.28 -9.72 -3.43
C THR A 168 0.83 -9.73 -3.91
N ARG A 169 0.52 -9.15 -5.06
CA ARG A 169 -0.86 -9.14 -5.60
C ARG A 169 -1.41 -10.53 -5.87
N THR A 170 -0.55 -11.49 -6.20
CA THR A 170 -0.91 -12.89 -6.48
C THR A 170 -0.71 -13.83 -5.29
N CYS A 171 -0.35 -13.30 -4.12
CA CYS A 171 -0.18 -14.07 -2.88
C CYS A 171 -1.53 -14.58 -2.34
N PRO A 172 -1.53 -15.44 -1.29
CA PRO A 172 -2.75 -15.82 -0.61
C PRO A 172 -3.63 -14.63 -0.23
N PRO A 173 -4.95 -14.81 -0.07
CA PRO A 173 -5.86 -13.75 0.32
C PRO A 173 -5.38 -13.02 1.56
N HIS A 174 -5.36 -11.68 1.53
CA HIS A 174 -4.84 -10.86 2.62
C HIS A 174 -5.48 -9.47 2.64
N ASP A 175 -5.34 -8.78 3.77
CA ASP A 175 -5.68 -7.38 3.91
C ASP A 175 -4.45 -6.50 3.68
N TRP A 176 -4.65 -5.37 3.00
CA TRP A 176 -3.62 -4.36 2.77
C TRP A 176 -4.12 -3.01 3.29
N LEU A 177 -3.47 -2.52 4.34
CA LEU A 177 -3.78 -1.23 4.98
C LEU A 177 -2.79 -0.19 4.47
N MET A 178 -3.31 0.89 3.91
CA MET A 178 -2.49 1.90 3.25
C MET A 178 -2.45 3.19 4.06
N LEU A 179 -1.35 3.92 3.91
CA LEU A 179 -1.20 5.26 4.45
C LEU A 179 -2.30 6.18 3.91
N THR A 180 -3.17 6.64 4.78
CA THR A 180 -4.25 7.58 4.44
C THR A 180 -3.90 8.99 4.90
N GLY A 181 -4.30 10.01 4.09
CA GLY A 181 -4.08 11.40 4.41
C GLY A 181 -2.61 11.86 4.41
N GLY A 182 -1.66 11.02 3.95
CA GLY A 182 -0.25 11.35 3.90
C GLY A 182 0.43 11.52 5.26
N SER A 183 -0.19 11.01 6.33
CA SER A 183 0.34 11.10 7.70
C SER A 183 1.42 10.06 7.95
N ILE A 184 2.68 10.40 7.69
CA ILE A 184 3.82 9.51 7.95
C ILE A 184 3.99 9.23 9.44
N GLY A 185 4.54 8.02 9.76
CA GLY A 185 4.53 7.46 11.11
C GLY A 185 3.29 6.62 11.42
N TYR A 186 2.47 6.35 10.41
CA TYR A 186 1.27 5.53 10.52
C TYR A 186 1.58 4.04 10.68
N GLY A 187 2.63 3.53 10.00
CA GLY A 187 2.85 2.09 9.78
C GLY A 187 2.92 1.28 11.07
N MET A 188 3.89 1.54 11.92
CA MET A 188 4.08 0.74 13.16
C MET A 188 2.91 0.83 14.14
N PRO A 189 2.29 2.00 14.43
CA PRO A 189 1.09 2.06 15.28
C PRO A 189 -0.10 1.33 14.67
N CYS A 190 -0.31 1.43 13.37
CA CYS A 190 -1.38 0.72 12.68
C CYS A 190 -1.15 -0.80 12.72
N ALA A 191 0.10 -1.27 12.54
CA ALA A 191 0.46 -2.67 12.67
C ALA A 191 0.20 -3.18 14.10
N THR A 192 0.52 -2.37 15.11
CA THR A 192 0.18 -2.67 16.51
C THR A 192 -1.32 -2.85 16.69
N GLY A 193 -2.12 -1.89 16.19
CA GLY A 193 -3.58 -1.96 16.28
C GLY A 193 -4.17 -3.13 15.51
N ALA A 194 -3.62 -3.46 14.33
CA ALA A 194 -4.05 -4.60 13.53
C ALA A 194 -3.80 -5.94 14.26
N ALA A 195 -2.62 -6.09 14.88
CA ALA A 195 -2.27 -7.30 15.65
C ALA A 195 -3.14 -7.47 16.90
N VAL A 196 -3.46 -6.37 17.59
CA VAL A 196 -4.42 -6.39 18.73
C VAL A 196 -5.82 -6.80 18.26
N ALA A 197 -6.28 -6.26 17.13
CA ALA A 197 -7.62 -6.54 16.60
C ALA A 197 -7.76 -7.93 15.96
N SER A 198 -6.65 -8.54 15.56
CA SER A 198 -6.64 -9.84 14.85
C SER A 198 -5.45 -10.69 15.34
N PRO A 199 -5.50 -11.20 16.58
CA PRO A 199 -4.36 -11.85 17.22
C PRO A 199 -3.94 -13.17 16.56
N ASP A 200 -4.82 -13.79 15.79
CA ASP A 200 -4.56 -15.06 15.08
C ASP A 200 -3.96 -14.86 13.68
N ARG A 201 -3.72 -13.60 13.28
CA ARG A 201 -3.21 -13.25 11.96
C ARG A 201 -1.82 -12.62 12.05
N ARG A 202 -0.89 -13.06 11.20
CA ARG A 202 0.42 -12.41 11.09
C ARG A 202 0.26 -11.01 10.50
N VAL A 203 0.83 -10.00 11.16
CA VAL A 203 0.91 -8.63 10.64
C VAL A 203 2.29 -8.38 10.06
N ILE A 204 2.35 -7.86 8.84
CA ILE A 204 3.59 -7.45 8.16
C ILE A 204 3.55 -5.93 8.03
N CYS A 205 4.49 -5.24 8.67
CA CYS A 205 4.64 -3.80 8.59
C CYS A 205 5.75 -3.44 7.61
N LEU A 206 5.41 -2.83 6.50
CA LEU A 206 6.36 -2.26 5.53
C LEU A 206 6.59 -0.79 5.91
N GLN A 207 7.79 -0.45 6.34
CA GLN A 207 8.05 0.85 6.95
C GLN A 207 9.26 1.54 6.32
N ALA A 208 9.09 2.75 5.79
CA ALA A 208 10.21 3.61 5.42
C ALA A 208 10.91 4.16 6.68
N ASP A 209 12.24 4.29 6.62
CA ASP A 209 13.07 4.73 7.75
C ASP A 209 12.67 6.12 8.28
N GLY A 210 12.46 7.09 7.40
CA GLY A 210 12.04 8.43 7.81
C GLY A 210 10.68 8.45 8.49
N GLY A 211 9.69 7.71 7.97
CA GLY A 211 8.36 7.56 8.59
C GLY A 211 8.43 6.81 9.92
N GLY A 212 9.25 5.76 9.99
CA GLY A 212 9.42 4.96 11.19
C GLY A 212 9.91 5.74 12.42
N MET A 213 10.75 6.76 12.21
CA MET A 213 11.26 7.60 13.31
C MET A 213 10.19 8.45 13.99
N TYR A 214 9.06 8.70 13.36
CA TYR A 214 7.95 9.44 14.01
C TYR A 214 7.30 8.66 15.14
N THR A 215 7.31 7.32 15.07
CA THR A 215 6.53 6.45 15.96
C THR A 215 7.27 5.17 16.34
N VAL A 216 8.60 5.21 16.36
CA VAL A 216 9.47 4.05 16.66
C VAL A 216 9.13 3.39 18.02
N GLN A 217 8.62 4.15 18.99
CA GLN A 217 8.18 3.65 20.29
C GLN A 217 7.02 2.64 20.21
N ALA A 218 6.34 2.51 19.07
CA ALA A 218 5.35 1.44 18.85
C ALA A 218 5.97 0.04 18.99
N LEU A 219 7.27 -0.13 18.70
CA LEU A 219 8.01 -1.37 18.89
C LEU A 219 7.99 -1.83 20.36
N TRP A 220 8.11 -0.88 21.30
CA TRP A 220 8.01 -1.21 22.72
C TRP A 220 6.63 -1.77 23.10
N THR A 221 5.56 -1.19 22.56
CA THR A 221 4.20 -1.68 22.77
C THR A 221 4.03 -3.08 22.18
N GLN A 222 4.54 -3.31 20.98
CA GLN A 222 4.50 -4.63 20.31
C GLN A 222 5.23 -5.69 21.14
N ALA A 223 6.42 -5.37 21.69
CA ALA A 223 7.18 -6.26 22.55
C ALA A 223 6.44 -6.56 23.87
N ARG A 224 5.93 -5.51 24.52
CA ARG A 224 5.17 -5.63 25.77
C ARG A 224 3.97 -6.54 25.65
N GLU A 225 3.20 -6.39 24.57
CA GLU A 225 1.97 -7.15 24.32
C GLU A 225 2.24 -8.46 23.54
N ARG A 226 3.51 -8.74 23.20
CA ARG A 226 3.93 -9.93 22.42
C ARG A 226 3.16 -10.11 21.11
N LEU A 227 2.97 -9.02 20.39
CA LEU A 227 2.17 -8.99 19.15
C LEU A 227 2.95 -9.60 17.99
N ASP A 228 2.30 -10.44 17.20
CA ASP A 228 2.89 -11.11 16.04
C ASP A 228 3.01 -10.14 14.85
N VAL A 229 4.00 -9.25 14.93
CA VAL A 229 4.31 -8.24 13.90
C VAL A 229 5.71 -8.47 13.35
N THR A 230 5.81 -8.64 12.03
CA THR A 230 7.06 -8.62 11.27
C THR A 230 7.23 -7.23 10.67
N THR A 231 8.17 -6.43 11.18
CA THR A 231 8.45 -5.09 10.65
C THR A 231 9.64 -5.14 9.69
N ILE A 232 9.48 -4.63 8.48
CA ILE A 232 10.53 -4.51 7.46
C ILE A 232 10.83 -3.03 7.27
N ILE A 233 12.02 -2.59 7.73
CA ILE A 233 12.49 -1.21 7.55
C ILE A 233 13.24 -1.08 6.22
N PHE A 234 12.74 -0.24 5.33
CA PHE A 234 13.44 0.17 4.12
C PHE A 234 14.41 1.31 4.47
N ALA A 235 15.61 0.95 4.92
CA ALA A 235 16.62 1.90 5.39
C ALA A 235 17.45 2.46 4.22
N ASN A 236 16.86 3.31 3.39
CA ASN A 236 17.56 4.01 2.30
C ASN A 236 18.28 5.28 2.77
N GLN A 237 18.20 5.60 4.06
CA GLN A 237 18.87 6.71 4.75
C GLN A 237 18.56 8.10 4.18
N LYS A 238 17.37 8.30 3.63
CA LYS A 238 16.96 9.59 3.07
C LYS A 238 15.46 9.71 2.88
N TYR A 239 14.98 10.93 2.89
CA TYR A 239 13.63 11.28 2.43
C TYR A 239 13.56 11.36 0.90
N SER A 240 13.63 10.20 0.23
CA SER A 240 13.68 10.13 -1.24
C SER A 240 12.51 10.82 -1.92
N ILE A 241 11.30 10.72 -1.37
CA ILE A 241 10.12 11.40 -1.95
C ILE A 241 10.32 12.91 -1.98
N LEU A 242 10.91 13.51 -0.93
CA LEU A 242 11.15 14.95 -0.90
C LEU A 242 12.23 15.38 -1.89
N GLN A 243 13.22 14.53 -2.18
CA GLN A 243 14.20 14.78 -3.25
C GLN A 243 13.54 14.79 -4.64
N ILE A 244 12.60 13.86 -4.87
CA ILE A 244 11.78 13.83 -6.09
C ILE A 244 10.93 15.11 -6.18
N GLU A 245 10.30 15.51 -5.08
CA GLU A 245 9.43 16.69 -5.03
C GLU A 245 10.20 18.01 -5.28
N PHE A 246 11.46 18.13 -4.89
CA PHE A 246 12.27 19.30 -5.25
C PHE A 246 12.29 19.56 -6.74
N GLY A 247 12.51 18.51 -7.56
CA GLY A 247 12.46 18.65 -9.02
C GLY A 247 11.07 19.05 -9.52
N ARG A 248 10.02 18.53 -8.89
CA ARG A 248 8.61 18.76 -9.30
C ARG A 248 8.12 20.17 -9.01
N VAL A 249 8.61 20.81 -7.95
CA VAL A 249 8.28 22.21 -7.59
C VAL A 249 9.26 23.24 -8.17
N GLY A 250 10.15 22.81 -9.07
CA GLY A 250 11.10 23.72 -9.75
C GLY A 250 12.40 23.99 -8.99
N ALA A 251 12.64 23.33 -7.85
CA ALA A 251 13.90 23.44 -7.12
C ALA A 251 14.97 22.50 -7.69
N HIS A 252 15.40 22.74 -8.93
CA HIS A 252 16.31 21.84 -9.67
C HIS A 252 17.75 21.80 -9.15
N ASN A 253 18.18 22.82 -8.42
CA ASN A 253 19.54 22.93 -7.88
C ASN A 253 19.52 23.24 -6.37
N PRO A 254 19.03 22.32 -5.53
CA PRO A 254 19.05 22.50 -4.09
C PRO A 254 20.50 22.53 -3.59
N GLY A 255 20.83 23.52 -2.75
CA GLY A 255 22.17 23.61 -2.16
C GLY A 255 22.45 22.48 -1.16
N PRO A 256 23.74 22.27 -0.79
CA PRO A 256 24.14 21.18 0.12
C PRO A 256 23.39 21.19 1.45
N LYS A 257 23.09 22.37 1.99
CA LYS A 257 22.34 22.50 3.25
C LYS A 257 20.88 22.04 3.12
N ALA A 258 20.23 22.31 2.00
CA ALA A 258 18.87 21.80 1.74
C ALA A 258 18.88 20.27 1.58
N MET A 259 19.87 19.73 0.86
CA MET A 259 20.01 18.28 0.71
C MET A 259 20.33 17.57 2.02
N SER A 260 21.14 18.17 2.91
CA SER A 260 21.45 17.58 4.21
C SER A 260 20.24 17.46 5.13
N MET A 261 19.18 18.25 4.93
CA MET A 261 17.92 18.12 5.67
C MET A 261 17.12 16.87 5.27
N LEU A 262 17.42 16.30 4.12
CA LEU A 262 16.78 15.11 3.58
C LEU A 262 17.64 13.85 3.75
N ASP A 263 18.80 13.99 4.39
CA ASP A 263 19.74 12.91 4.68
C ASP A 263 19.48 12.35 6.07
N LEU A 264 19.27 11.03 6.15
CA LEU A 264 19.13 10.27 7.40
C LEU A 264 20.36 9.39 7.68
N GLY A 265 21.44 9.58 6.93
CA GLY A 265 22.69 8.83 7.07
C GLY A 265 23.73 9.49 7.99
N ASN A 266 23.50 10.70 8.51
CA ASN A 266 24.46 11.41 9.34
C ASN A 266 23.83 11.99 10.64
N PRO A 267 23.93 11.28 11.79
CA PRO A 267 24.42 9.89 11.92
C PRO A 267 23.45 8.86 11.35
N GLU A 268 23.98 7.71 10.91
CA GLU A 268 23.16 6.59 10.45
C GLU A 268 22.25 6.07 11.58
N LEU A 269 20.97 5.85 11.27
CA LEU A 269 20.01 5.24 12.20
C LEU A 269 20.30 3.75 12.37
N ASN A 270 20.68 3.35 13.57
CA ASN A 270 20.88 1.93 13.90
C ASN A 270 19.55 1.28 14.32
N TRP A 271 18.79 0.82 13.35
CA TRP A 271 17.47 0.22 13.56
C TRP A 271 17.53 -1.06 14.41
N VAL A 272 18.60 -1.84 14.31
CA VAL A 272 18.79 -3.03 15.17
C VAL A 272 18.89 -2.62 16.62
N SER A 273 19.76 -1.66 16.96
CA SER A 273 19.92 -1.18 18.33
C SER A 273 18.64 -0.52 18.88
N LEU A 274 17.90 0.20 18.04
CA LEU A 274 16.60 0.79 18.42
C LEU A 274 15.57 -0.30 18.76
N ALA A 275 15.46 -1.33 17.94
CA ALA A 275 14.54 -2.44 18.16
C ALA A 275 14.92 -3.26 19.40
N GLU A 276 16.18 -3.65 19.51
CA GLU A 276 16.69 -4.40 20.67
C GLU A 276 16.51 -3.64 21.99
N GLY A 277 16.78 -2.32 21.98
CA GLY A 277 16.52 -1.45 23.14
C GLY A 277 15.06 -1.36 23.56
N MET A 278 14.13 -1.72 22.68
CA MET A 278 12.69 -1.82 22.95
C MET A 278 12.20 -3.27 23.13
N GLY A 279 13.14 -4.24 23.18
CA GLY A 279 12.82 -5.65 23.40
C GLY A 279 12.37 -6.42 22.17
N VAL A 280 12.64 -5.91 20.96
CA VAL A 280 12.29 -6.53 19.67
C VAL A 280 13.54 -7.13 19.03
N PRO A 281 13.60 -8.45 18.76
CA PRO A 281 14.68 -9.05 17.98
C PRO A 281 14.74 -8.45 16.57
N ALA A 282 15.96 -8.18 16.09
CA ALA A 282 16.16 -7.50 14.83
C ALA A 282 17.37 -8.00 14.05
N TRP A 283 17.32 -7.88 12.72
CA TRP A 283 18.40 -8.25 11.80
C TRP A 283 18.68 -7.13 10.82
N ARG A 284 19.97 -6.91 10.54
CA ARG A 284 20.38 -6.06 9.42
C ARG A 284 20.84 -6.96 8.28
N VAL A 285 20.29 -6.77 7.10
CA VAL A 285 20.55 -7.58 5.91
C VAL A 285 20.98 -6.69 4.74
N LYS A 286 21.83 -7.23 3.85
CA LYS A 286 22.39 -6.50 2.72
C LYS A 286 22.25 -7.24 1.38
N THR A 287 21.90 -8.53 1.41
CA THR A 287 21.68 -9.35 0.22
C THR A 287 20.30 -9.98 0.25
N ALA A 288 19.82 -10.40 -0.92
CA ALA A 288 18.54 -11.09 -1.02
C ALA A 288 18.52 -12.41 -0.23
N GLU A 289 19.64 -13.15 -0.22
CA GLU A 289 19.76 -14.40 0.53
C GLU A 289 19.71 -14.18 2.04
N GLU A 290 20.35 -13.12 2.55
CA GLU A 290 20.26 -12.75 3.97
C GLU A 290 18.83 -12.36 4.32
N PHE A 291 18.17 -11.56 3.46
CA PHE A 291 16.79 -11.16 3.66
C PHE A 291 15.84 -12.37 3.65
N ASN A 292 16.02 -13.32 2.70
CA ASN A 292 15.23 -14.54 2.65
C ASN A 292 15.29 -15.32 3.98
N LYS A 293 16.47 -15.43 4.57
CA LYS A 293 16.67 -16.12 5.86
C LYS A 293 16.04 -15.37 7.03
N ALA A 294 16.30 -14.05 7.11
CA ALA A 294 15.77 -13.21 8.18
C ALA A 294 14.23 -13.16 8.14
N LEU A 295 13.64 -13.04 6.95
CA LEU A 295 12.19 -13.06 6.78
C LEU A 295 11.60 -14.40 7.21
N ALA A 296 12.18 -15.52 6.78
CA ALA A 296 11.74 -16.85 7.19
C ALA A 296 11.83 -17.05 8.71
N GLU A 297 12.88 -16.54 9.35
CA GLU A 297 13.03 -16.56 10.81
C GLU A 297 11.98 -15.69 11.49
N SER A 298 11.82 -14.44 11.04
CA SER A 298 10.82 -13.51 11.54
C SER A 298 9.41 -14.10 11.50
N LEU A 299 9.00 -14.69 10.38
CA LEU A 299 7.67 -15.26 10.22
C LEU A 299 7.40 -16.49 11.12
N ARG A 300 8.46 -17.19 11.56
CA ARG A 300 8.35 -18.31 12.51
C ARG A 300 8.45 -17.89 13.98
N THR A 301 9.03 -16.73 14.24
CA THR A 301 9.25 -16.23 15.61
C THR A 301 7.94 -15.69 16.18
N PRO A 302 7.45 -16.22 17.31
CA PRO A 302 6.32 -15.61 18.02
C PRO A 302 6.70 -14.23 18.57
N GLY A 303 5.78 -13.29 18.49
CA GLY A 303 6.01 -11.91 18.92
C GLY A 303 6.60 -11.02 17.80
N PRO A 304 6.96 -9.77 18.15
CA PRO A 304 7.43 -8.80 17.17
C PRO A 304 8.89 -9.04 16.77
N THR A 305 9.20 -8.72 15.51
CA THR A 305 10.57 -8.76 14.95
C THR A 305 10.79 -7.59 13.98
N LEU A 306 12.05 -7.22 13.74
CA LEU A 306 12.38 -6.15 12.80
C LEU A 306 13.57 -6.54 11.92
#